data_dabb67dd9f3d1a9a2863135acb8d8d0f
#
_entry.id   dabb67dd9f3d1a9a2863135acb8d8d0f
#
_cell.length_a   1.000
_cell.length_b   1.000
_cell.length_c   1.000
_cell.angle_alpha   90.00
_cell.angle_beta   90.00
_cell.angle_gamma   90.00
#
_symmetry.space_group_name_H-M   'P 1'
#
loop_
_entity.id
_entity.type
_entity.pdbx_description
1 polymer ?
#
loop_
_entity_poly.entity_id
_entity_poly.type
_entity_poly.pdbx_seq_one_letter_code
_entity_poly.pdbx_strand_id
1 'polypeptide(L)'
;MAASAVSALAFTGCGGSASSTVAASSTASSAAASAAAEGGQTFKIGIVNYVDHASLNQIVESVESRLDKLGAEKGVTFDYADYYANAQADQSNLNQIGADLVGDGVDVIVAVATPTAATMLAAVEDTDIPVVYSAVTDPAAAGFDGEENITGTSDALNTEAIMKLITAVNPDIDTIGLLYDLSQDAST
;
A
#
# COMPACT_ATOMS: atom_id res chain seq x y z
N MET A 1 11.95 -35.46 -50.03
CA MET A 1 11.66 -36.91 -49.87
C MET A 1 11.23 -37.12 -48.41
N ALA A 2 10.08 -37.78 -48.28
CA ALA A 2 9.46 -38.42 -47.11
C ALA A 2 9.08 -37.48 -45.94
N ALA A 3 7.86 -37.11 -45.64
CA ALA A 3 6.55 -37.77 -45.51
C ALA A 3 6.43 -38.66 -44.25
N SER A 4 5.32 -38.41 -43.53
CA SER A 4 4.56 -39.30 -42.60
C SER A 4 4.72 -38.93 -41.11
N ALA A 5 3.71 -39.01 -40.25
CA ALA A 5 2.26 -39.21 -40.39
C ALA A 5 1.59 -38.89 -39.03
N VAL A 6 0.34 -38.52 -39.10
CA VAL A 6 -0.74 -38.42 -38.11
C VAL A 6 -0.86 -39.62 -37.18
N SER A 7 -1.24 -39.37 -35.90
CA SER A 7 -2.09 -40.32 -35.15
C SER A 7 -2.94 -39.57 -34.11
N ALA A 8 -4.23 -39.50 -34.39
CA ALA A 8 -5.32 -39.18 -33.47
C ALA A 8 -5.67 -40.45 -32.67
N LEU A 9 -5.93 -40.28 -31.36
CA LEU A 9 -6.62 -41.29 -30.55
C LEU A 9 -7.74 -40.60 -29.76
N ALA A 10 -8.95 -40.87 -30.21
CA ALA A 10 -10.19 -40.63 -29.49
C ALA A 10 -10.42 -41.78 -28.49
N PHE A 11 -10.77 -41.46 -27.24
CA PHE A 11 -11.41 -42.42 -26.34
C PHE A 11 -12.75 -41.88 -25.86
N THR A 12 -13.79 -42.46 -26.35
CA THR A 12 -15.15 -42.43 -25.80
C THR A 12 -15.28 -43.52 -24.73
N GLY A 13 -15.82 -43.17 -23.57
CA GLY A 13 -16.17 -44.11 -22.52
C GLY A 13 -17.27 -43.56 -21.65
N CYS A 14 -18.49 -44.07 -21.86
CA CYS A 14 -19.73 -43.76 -21.15
C CYS A 14 -19.86 -44.64 -19.89
N GLY A 15 -20.48 -44.12 -18.80
CA GLY A 15 -21.25 -44.96 -17.92
C GLY A 15 -21.05 -44.81 -16.42
N GLY A 16 -22.12 -44.48 -15.69
CA GLY A 16 -22.32 -44.92 -14.32
C GLY A 16 -22.64 -43.90 -13.27
N SER A 17 -23.92 -43.72 -12.98
CA SER A 17 -24.47 -43.00 -11.78
C SER A 17 -24.05 -43.63 -10.48
N ALA A 18 -23.78 -42.77 -9.43
CA ALA A 18 -24.21 -42.99 -8.07
C ALA A 18 -24.10 -41.70 -7.25
N SER A 19 -25.19 -41.32 -6.63
CA SER A 19 -25.35 -40.27 -5.63
C SER A 19 -24.44 -40.46 -4.39
N SER A 20 -23.84 -39.40 -3.90
CA SER A 20 -23.61 -39.20 -2.48
C SER A 20 -23.44 -37.71 -2.18
N THR A 21 -24.39 -37.14 -1.49
CA THR A 21 -24.43 -35.81 -0.90
C THR A 21 -23.40 -35.70 0.22
N VAL A 22 -22.45 -34.81 0.08
CA VAL A 22 -21.70 -34.25 1.21
C VAL A 22 -21.67 -32.74 1.05
N ALA A 23 -22.26 -32.07 2.04
CA ALA A 23 -22.26 -30.63 2.16
C ALA A 23 -20.83 -30.14 2.39
N ALA A 24 -20.29 -29.42 1.45
CA ALA A 24 -19.08 -28.64 1.64
C ALA A 24 -19.48 -27.18 1.80
N SER A 25 -19.23 -26.64 3.00
CA SER A 25 -19.28 -25.21 3.29
C SER A 25 -18.34 -24.48 2.35
N SER A 26 -18.89 -23.80 1.37
CA SER A 26 -18.17 -22.83 0.59
C SER A 26 -18.07 -21.54 1.38
N THR A 27 -16.89 -21.24 1.92
CA THR A 27 -16.51 -19.88 2.28
C THR A 27 -16.57 -19.06 0.98
N ALA A 28 -17.58 -18.22 0.90
CA ALA A 28 -17.69 -17.22 -0.12
C ALA A 28 -16.59 -16.18 0.14
N SER A 29 -15.49 -16.28 -0.60
CA SER A 29 -14.57 -15.17 -0.80
C SER A 29 -15.36 -14.12 -1.57
N SER A 30 -15.69 -13.03 -0.89
CA SER A 30 -16.34 -11.86 -1.49
C SER A 30 -15.30 -11.17 -2.37
N ALA A 31 -15.17 -11.61 -3.60
CA ALA A 31 -14.60 -10.78 -4.65
C ALA A 31 -15.62 -9.67 -4.90
N ALA A 32 -15.39 -8.50 -4.34
CA ALA A 32 -16.04 -7.28 -4.78
C ALA A 32 -15.59 -7.05 -6.23
N ALA A 33 -16.38 -7.53 -7.17
CA ALA A 33 -16.23 -7.15 -8.56
C ALA A 33 -16.45 -5.63 -8.64
N SER A 34 -15.36 -4.88 -8.83
CA SER A 34 -15.42 -3.49 -9.26
C SER A 34 -16.25 -3.45 -10.55
N ALA A 35 -17.42 -2.85 -10.46
CA ALA A 35 -18.20 -2.52 -11.64
C ALA A 35 -17.41 -1.45 -12.41
N ALA A 36 -16.70 -1.87 -13.46
CA ALA A 36 -16.10 -0.98 -14.42
C ALA A 36 -17.20 -0.09 -14.99
N ALA A 37 -17.17 1.20 -14.66
CA ALA A 37 -17.97 2.20 -15.33
C ALA A 37 -17.51 2.26 -16.79
N GLU A 38 -18.41 1.97 -17.73
CA GLU A 38 -18.11 2.04 -19.16
C GLU A 38 -17.67 3.46 -19.52
N GLY A 39 -16.38 3.61 -19.84
CA GLY A 39 -15.82 4.83 -20.46
C GLY A 39 -15.01 5.77 -19.59
N GLY A 40 -14.77 5.51 -18.31
CA GLY A 40 -13.90 6.32 -17.45
C GLY A 40 -12.41 6.01 -17.63
N GLN A 41 -11.56 7.06 -17.50
CA GLN A 41 -10.11 6.87 -17.44
C GLN A 41 -9.74 6.06 -16.19
N THR A 42 -8.82 5.11 -16.32
CA THR A 42 -8.28 4.32 -15.21
C THR A 42 -6.90 4.84 -14.85
N PHE A 43 -6.67 5.06 -13.55
CA PHE A 43 -5.39 5.44 -12.98
C PHE A 43 -4.88 4.32 -12.08
N LYS A 44 -3.63 3.95 -12.22
CA LYS A 44 -2.93 2.96 -11.41
C LYS A 44 -2.35 3.62 -10.17
N ILE A 45 -2.76 3.20 -8.99
CA ILE A 45 -2.35 3.81 -7.73
C ILE A 45 -1.54 2.81 -6.91
N GLY A 46 -0.24 2.99 -6.83
CA GLY A 46 0.59 2.22 -5.90
C GLY A 46 0.29 2.62 -4.46
N ILE A 47 -0.05 1.67 -3.59
CA ILE A 47 -0.19 1.92 -2.15
C ILE A 47 0.80 1.03 -1.41
N VAL A 48 1.76 1.64 -0.73
CA VAL A 48 2.82 0.91 -0.04
C VAL A 48 2.73 1.15 1.46
N ASN A 49 2.45 0.08 2.20
CA ASN A 49 2.45 0.08 3.66
C ASN A 49 3.78 -0.45 4.19
N TYR A 50 4.35 0.20 5.21
CA TYR A 50 5.62 -0.23 5.81
C TYR A 50 5.50 -1.58 6.51
N VAL A 51 4.48 -1.73 7.36
CA VAL A 51 4.29 -2.93 8.18
C VAL A 51 2.82 -3.09 8.55
N ASP A 52 2.41 -4.31 8.85
CA ASP A 52 1.09 -4.60 9.39
C ASP A 52 0.96 -4.08 10.83
N HIS A 53 0.40 -2.88 10.95
CA HIS A 53 0.14 -2.21 12.21
C HIS A 53 -1.22 -1.51 12.16
N ALA A 54 -2.01 -1.60 13.23
CA ALA A 54 -3.38 -1.11 13.25
C ALA A 54 -3.56 0.34 12.78
N SER A 55 -2.66 1.25 13.19
CA SER A 55 -2.72 2.66 12.78
C SER A 55 -2.39 2.86 11.31
N LEU A 56 -1.37 2.16 10.80
CA LEU A 56 -0.97 2.26 9.39
C LEU A 56 -2.02 1.62 8.47
N ASN A 57 -2.59 0.48 8.86
CA ASN A 57 -3.68 -0.16 8.14
C ASN A 57 -4.91 0.75 8.05
N GLN A 58 -5.25 1.47 9.14
CA GLN A 58 -6.34 2.44 9.12
C GLN A 58 -6.11 3.60 8.13
N ILE A 59 -4.84 4.02 7.95
CA ILE A 59 -4.50 5.03 6.93
C ILE A 59 -4.74 4.45 5.53
N VAL A 60 -4.24 3.25 5.26
CA VAL A 60 -4.47 2.55 3.98
C VAL A 60 -5.95 2.44 3.66
N GLU A 61 -6.76 1.88 4.58
CA GLU A 61 -8.22 1.77 4.42
C GLU A 61 -8.90 3.12 4.16
N SER A 62 -8.41 4.19 4.81
CA SER A 62 -8.93 5.54 4.62
C SER A 62 -8.61 6.10 3.23
N VAL A 63 -7.41 5.83 2.72
CA VAL A 63 -6.98 6.19 1.36
C VAL A 63 -7.84 5.46 0.34
N GLU A 64 -7.96 4.12 0.44
CA GLU A 64 -8.77 3.29 -0.45
C GLU A 64 -10.23 3.77 -0.49
N SER A 65 -10.85 3.94 0.69
CA SER A 65 -12.23 4.45 0.80
C SER A 65 -12.39 5.85 0.17
N ARG A 66 -11.36 6.70 0.24
CA ARG A 66 -11.40 8.03 -0.38
C ARG A 66 -11.23 7.96 -1.89
N LEU A 67 -10.36 7.08 -2.39
CA LEU A 67 -10.19 6.82 -3.83
C LEU A 67 -11.49 6.31 -4.46
N ASP A 68 -12.18 5.37 -3.82
CA ASP A 68 -13.47 4.86 -4.29
C ASP A 68 -14.52 5.98 -4.42
N LYS A 69 -14.62 6.83 -3.39
CA LYS A 69 -15.53 7.97 -3.42
C LYS A 69 -15.18 8.97 -4.51
N LEU A 70 -13.89 9.29 -4.66
CA LEU A 70 -13.42 10.21 -5.70
C LEU A 70 -13.64 9.64 -7.09
N GLY A 71 -13.41 8.33 -7.27
CA GLY A 71 -13.68 7.63 -8.52
C GLY A 71 -15.14 7.77 -8.93
N ALA A 72 -16.06 7.48 -8.00
CA ALA A 72 -17.49 7.65 -8.23
C ALA A 72 -17.89 9.11 -8.51
N GLU A 73 -17.33 10.07 -7.77
CA GLU A 73 -17.60 11.50 -7.95
C GLU A 73 -17.11 12.03 -9.30
N LYS A 74 -15.97 11.54 -9.78
CA LYS A 74 -15.30 12.02 -11.00
C LYS A 74 -15.58 11.18 -12.24
N GLY A 75 -16.19 10.02 -12.10
CA GLY A 75 -16.43 9.07 -13.21
C GLY A 75 -15.13 8.46 -13.75
N VAL A 76 -14.15 8.22 -12.86
CA VAL A 76 -12.88 7.57 -13.17
C VAL A 76 -12.69 6.34 -12.29
N THR A 77 -11.77 5.46 -12.67
CA THR A 77 -11.39 4.29 -11.87
C THR A 77 -10.00 4.52 -11.30
N PHE A 78 -9.83 4.33 -10.00
CA PHE A 78 -8.52 4.22 -9.36
C PHE A 78 -8.26 2.74 -9.07
N ASP A 79 -7.33 2.18 -9.83
CA ASP A 79 -6.89 0.79 -9.66
C ASP A 79 -5.74 0.77 -8.67
N TYR A 80 -6.04 0.41 -7.44
CA TYR A 80 -5.06 0.27 -6.34
C TYR A 80 -4.95 -1.17 -5.84
N ALA A 81 -5.95 -2.01 -6.12
CA ALA A 81 -5.98 -3.37 -5.59
C ALA A 81 -4.83 -4.23 -6.12
N ASP A 82 -4.46 -4.05 -7.39
CA ASP A 82 -3.37 -4.76 -8.03
C ASP A 82 -1.98 -4.17 -7.69
N TYR A 83 -1.93 -2.96 -7.09
CA TYR A 83 -0.72 -2.20 -6.80
C TYR A 83 -0.54 -1.91 -5.29
N TYR A 84 -1.26 -2.64 -4.42
CA TYR A 84 -1.03 -2.60 -2.98
C TYR A 84 0.09 -3.55 -2.57
N ALA A 85 0.99 -3.04 -1.72
CA ALA A 85 2.06 -3.86 -1.16
C ALA A 85 2.35 -3.51 0.30
N ASN A 86 2.79 -4.52 1.07
CA ASN A 86 3.25 -4.36 2.44
C ASN A 86 4.69 -4.84 2.54
N ALA A 87 5.58 -3.97 3.00
CA ALA A 87 7.01 -4.24 3.04
C ALA A 87 7.45 -5.14 4.20
N GLN A 88 6.57 -5.43 5.17
CA GLN A 88 6.87 -6.26 6.34
C GLN A 88 8.05 -5.72 7.18
N ALA A 89 8.20 -4.38 7.24
CA ALA A 89 9.32 -3.69 7.87
C ALA A 89 10.71 -4.11 7.32
N ASP A 90 10.77 -4.54 6.08
CA ASP A 90 12.00 -5.00 5.42
C ASP A 90 12.42 -4.05 4.30
N GLN A 91 13.66 -3.55 4.36
CA GLN A 91 14.19 -2.61 3.38
C GLN A 91 14.37 -3.22 2.00
N SER A 92 14.70 -4.51 1.91
CA SER A 92 14.86 -5.19 0.62
C SER A 92 13.52 -5.33 -0.08
N ASN A 93 12.46 -5.62 0.70
CA ASN A 93 11.09 -5.65 0.18
C ASN A 93 10.66 -4.27 -0.31
N LEU A 94 10.96 -3.19 0.45
CA LEU A 94 10.67 -1.81 0.00
C LEU A 94 11.32 -1.48 -1.33
N ASN A 95 12.60 -1.81 -1.49
CA ASN A 95 13.33 -1.58 -2.73
C ASN A 95 12.73 -2.36 -3.90
N GLN A 96 12.33 -3.62 -3.66
CA GLN A 96 11.70 -4.44 -4.70
C GLN A 96 10.33 -3.88 -5.09
N ILE A 97 9.49 -3.53 -4.10
CA ILE A 97 8.17 -2.93 -4.33
C ILE A 97 8.29 -1.65 -5.14
N GLY A 98 9.25 -0.77 -4.80
CA GLY A 98 9.48 0.46 -5.56
C GLY A 98 9.84 0.17 -7.02
N ALA A 99 10.75 -0.77 -7.27
CA ALA A 99 11.14 -1.18 -8.62
C ALA A 99 9.96 -1.79 -9.41
N ASP A 100 9.14 -2.60 -8.77
CA ASP A 100 7.97 -3.23 -9.40
C ASP A 100 6.93 -2.16 -9.78
N LEU A 101 6.58 -1.23 -8.87
CA LEU A 101 5.63 -0.16 -9.16
C LEU A 101 6.09 0.77 -10.29
N VAL A 102 7.38 1.10 -10.32
CA VAL A 102 7.97 1.88 -11.43
C VAL A 102 7.90 1.07 -12.73
N GLY A 103 8.24 -0.23 -12.68
CA GLY A 103 8.15 -1.14 -13.83
C GLY A 103 6.74 -1.31 -14.39
N ASP A 104 5.74 -1.33 -13.52
CA ASP A 104 4.32 -1.42 -13.87
C ASP A 104 3.74 -0.09 -14.39
N GLY A 105 4.49 1.01 -14.22
CA GLY A 105 4.12 2.34 -14.67
C GLY A 105 2.86 2.83 -13.96
N VAL A 106 2.90 2.88 -12.62
CA VAL A 106 1.80 3.47 -11.83
C VAL A 106 1.77 4.99 -12.02
N ASP A 107 0.58 5.58 -11.91
CA ASP A 107 0.39 7.03 -12.10
C ASP A 107 0.74 7.84 -10.84
N VAL A 108 0.71 7.21 -9.66
CA VAL A 108 1.08 7.81 -8.37
C VAL A 108 1.39 6.73 -7.36
N ILE A 109 2.28 7.01 -6.41
CA ILE A 109 2.56 6.13 -5.27
C ILE A 109 2.13 6.81 -3.99
N VAL A 110 1.27 6.15 -3.21
CA VAL A 110 0.93 6.52 -1.82
C VAL A 110 1.82 5.73 -0.89
N ALA A 111 2.71 6.43 -0.19
CA ALA A 111 3.70 5.82 0.70
C ALA A 111 3.34 6.07 2.17
N VAL A 112 3.10 5.00 2.93
CA VAL A 112 2.70 5.08 4.34
C VAL A 112 3.90 4.80 5.24
N ALA A 113 4.25 5.75 6.09
CA ALA A 113 5.41 5.85 6.99
C ALA A 113 6.70 6.37 6.31
N THR A 114 7.57 6.97 7.12
CA THR A 114 8.81 7.64 6.67
C THR A 114 9.75 6.73 5.87
N PRO A 115 10.07 5.49 6.31
CA PRO A 115 10.96 4.62 5.53
C PRO A 115 10.41 4.28 4.14
N THR A 116 9.10 4.10 4.06
CA THR A 116 8.41 3.85 2.78
C THR A 116 8.50 5.05 1.87
N ALA A 117 8.20 6.25 2.38
CA ALA A 117 8.23 7.48 1.60
C ALA A 117 9.64 7.77 1.05
N ALA A 118 10.67 7.61 1.88
CA ALA A 118 12.06 7.81 1.47
C ALA A 118 12.49 6.80 0.39
N THR A 119 12.09 5.54 0.53
CA THR A 119 12.44 4.51 -0.46
C THR A 119 11.69 4.70 -1.77
N MET A 120 10.39 5.05 -1.71
CA MET A 120 9.60 5.32 -2.92
C MET A 120 10.12 6.57 -3.65
N LEU A 121 10.48 7.64 -2.93
CA LEU A 121 11.09 8.82 -3.54
C LEU A 121 12.37 8.45 -4.31
N ALA A 122 13.26 7.66 -3.69
CA ALA A 122 14.47 7.19 -4.36
C ALA A 122 14.17 6.28 -5.57
N ALA A 123 13.13 5.46 -5.50
CA ALA A 123 12.75 4.58 -6.61
C ALA A 123 12.24 5.34 -7.84
N VAL A 124 11.63 6.50 -7.64
CA VAL A 124 11.05 7.33 -8.73
C VAL A 124 11.97 8.45 -9.20
N GLU A 125 13.21 8.55 -8.71
CA GLU A 125 14.16 9.65 -9.01
C GLU A 125 14.31 9.96 -10.51
N ASP A 126 14.32 8.94 -11.36
CA ASP A 126 14.45 9.06 -12.81
C ASP A 126 13.09 9.02 -13.56
N THR A 127 11.98 9.27 -12.87
CA THR A 127 10.61 9.19 -13.42
C THR A 127 9.80 10.44 -13.09
N ASP A 128 8.64 10.59 -13.75
CA ASP A 128 7.67 11.63 -13.42
C ASP A 128 6.57 11.13 -12.44
N ILE A 129 6.76 9.98 -11.81
CA ILE A 129 5.77 9.39 -10.89
C ILE A 129 5.78 10.17 -9.56
N PRO A 130 4.69 10.85 -9.19
CA PRO A 130 4.63 11.56 -7.91
C PRO A 130 4.46 10.59 -6.75
N VAL A 131 5.06 10.94 -5.61
CA VAL A 131 4.90 10.24 -4.33
C VAL A 131 4.05 11.09 -3.38
N VAL A 132 3.03 10.48 -2.79
CA VAL A 132 2.19 11.11 -1.76
C VAL A 132 2.42 10.38 -0.45
N TYR A 133 3.12 11.01 0.49
CA TYR A 133 3.38 10.40 1.78
C TYR A 133 2.25 10.62 2.79
N SER A 134 2.12 9.67 3.72
CA SER A 134 1.25 9.75 4.89
C SER A 134 1.98 9.17 6.11
N ALA A 135 1.70 9.70 7.30
CA ALA A 135 2.38 9.32 8.54
C ALA A 135 3.91 9.49 8.45
N VAL A 136 4.35 10.64 7.98
CA VAL A 136 5.75 11.07 8.04
C VAL A 136 5.88 12.14 9.12
N THR A 137 6.65 11.86 10.14
CA THR A 137 6.70 12.72 11.32
C THR A 137 7.45 14.01 11.05
N ASP A 138 8.59 13.94 10.37
CA ASP A 138 9.39 15.11 9.99
C ASP A 138 9.84 15.01 8.54
N PRO A 139 9.07 15.57 7.59
CA PRO A 139 9.44 15.56 6.18
C PRO A 139 10.76 16.27 5.88
N ALA A 140 11.09 17.33 6.65
CA ALA A 140 12.34 18.06 6.47
C ALA A 140 13.54 17.21 6.89
N ALA A 141 13.47 16.55 8.06
CA ALA A 141 14.50 15.62 8.51
C ALA A 141 14.63 14.40 7.59
N ALA A 142 13.53 13.97 6.96
CA ALA A 142 13.54 12.91 5.95
C ALA A 142 14.13 13.33 4.59
N GLY A 143 14.45 14.62 4.42
CA GLY A 143 15.06 15.14 3.20
C GLY A 143 14.09 15.43 2.07
N PHE A 144 12.80 15.59 2.36
CA PHE A 144 11.77 15.84 1.33
C PHE A 144 11.61 17.32 0.97
N ASP A 145 12.26 18.21 1.72
CA ASP A 145 12.20 19.64 1.44
C ASP A 145 12.93 19.99 0.14
N GLY A 146 12.20 20.61 -0.78
CA GLY A 146 12.73 21.02 -2.09
C GLY A 146 12.62 19.96 -3.18
N GLU A 147 12.15 18.76 -2.87
CA GLU A 147 11.84 17.74 -3.87
C GLU A 147 10.50 18.05 -4.56
N GLU A 148 10.50 18.06 -5.90
CA GLU A 148 9.32 18.48 -6.68
C GLU A 148 8.28 17.37 -6.84
N ASN A 149 8.70 16.12 -6.75
CA ASN A 149 7.87 14.94 -7.03
C ASN A 149 7.35 14.24 -5.76
N ILE A 150 7.47 14.87 -4.58
CA ILE A 150 6.92 14.33 -3.33
C ILE A 150 6.09 15.37 -2.57
N THR A 151 4.96 14.94 -2.02
CA THR A 151 4.10 15.75 -1.15
C THR A 151 3.33 14.83 -0.21
N GLY A 152 2.67 15.38 0.81
CA GLY A 152 1.87 14.54 1.69
C GLY A 152 1.45 15.21 2.99
N THR A 153 1.17 14.37 3.99
CA THR A 153 0.70 14.79 5.32
C THR A 153 1.65 14.30 6.39
N SER A 154 2.09 15.24 7.23
CA SER A 154 2.90 14.96 8.42
C SER A 154 2.01 14.60 9.61
N ASP A 155 2.49 13.70 10.45
CA ASP A 155 1.94 13.37 11.77
C ASP A 155 2.81 13.92 12.93
N ALA A 156 3.49 15.02 12.69
CA ALA A 156 4.41 15.66 13.65
C ALA A 156 3.78 15.81 15.04
N LEU A 157 4.50 15.35 16.04
CA LEU A 157 4.10 15.49 17.44
C LEU A 157 4.38 16.90 17.95
N ASN A 158 3.41 17.48 18.66
CA ASN A 158 3.63 18.73 19.38
C ASN A 158 4.29 18.43 20.74
N THR A 159 5.60 18.19 20.71
CA THR A 159 6.39 17.84 21.90
C THR A 159 6.31 18.92 23.01
N GLU A 160 6.22 20.19 22.63
CA GLU A 160 6.05 21.29 23.60
C GLU A 160 4.71 21.17 24.35
N ALA A 161 3.61 20.88 23.63
CA ALA A 161 2.30 20.69 24.24
C ALA A 161 2.26 19.45 25.12
N ILE A 162 2.93 18.37 24.72
CA ILE A 162 3.07 17.15 25.53
C ILE A 162 3.83 17.45 26.83
N MET A 163 4.95 18.16 26.75
CA MET A 163 5.73 18.54 27.93
C MET A 163 4.94 19.48 28.86
N LYS A 164 4.21 20.44 28.32
CA LYS A 164 3.31 21.29 29.08
C LYS A 164 2.22 20.51 29.80
N LEU A 165 1.66 19.49 29.12
CA LEU A 165 0.65 18.62 29.73
C LEU A 165 1.25 17.81 30.89
N ILE A 166 2.42 17.22 30.71
CA ILE A 166 3.12 16.45 31.75
C ILE A 166 3.37 17.33 32.99
N THR A 167 3.92 18.54 32.81
CA THR A 167 4.19 19.45 33.89
C THR A 167 2.94 20.06 34.53
N ALA A 168 1.85 20.18 33.79
CA ALA A 168 0.56 20.63 34.35
C ALA A 168 -0.09 19.55 35.22
N VAL A 169 0.09 18.27 34.90
CA VAL A 169 -0.44 17.13 35.66
C VAL A 169 0.46 16.88 36.91
N ASN A 170 1.76 17.01 36.76
CA ASN A 170 2.72 16.83 37.84
C ASN A 170 3.73 17.99 37.84
N PRO A 171 3.42 19.12 38.56
CA PRO A 171 4.28 20.30 38.58
C PRO A 171 5.66 20.10 39.22
N ASP A 172 5.78 19.08 40.05
CA ASP A 172 7.02 18.80 40.82
C ASP A 172 7.94 17.80 40.09
N ILE A 173 7.63 17.48 38.83
CA ILE A 173 8.45 16.56 38.04
C ILE A 173 9.76 17.24 37.64
N ASP A 174 10.88 16.63 37.99
CA ASP A 174 12.23 17.10 37.65
C ASP A 174 13.00 16.10 36.76
N THR A 175 12.46 14.93 36.57
CA THR A 175 13.08 13.85 35.77
C THR A 175 12.05 13.13 34.93
N ILE A 176 12.31 12.99 33.60
CA ILE A 176 11.50 12.25 32.65
C ILE A 176 12.38 11.17 32.04
N GLY A 177 11.89 9.92 32.01
CA GLY A 177 12.52 8.82 31.32
C GLY A 177 12.00 8.75 29.87
N LEU A 178 12.90 8.70 28.89
CA LEU A 178 12.57 8.46 27.48
C LEU A 178 12.93 7.01 27.12
N LEU A 179 11.93 6.25 26.67
CA LEU A 179 12.14 4.92 26.13
C LEU A 179 12.02 5.02 24.61
N TYR A 180 13.05 4.62 23.90
CA TYR A 180 13.08 4.65 22.45
C TYR A 180 13.85 3.46 21.87
N ASP A 181 13.59 3.13 20.62
CA ASP A 181 14.28 2.11 19.86
C ASP A 181 15.15 2.79 18.79
N LEU A 182 16.46 2.52 18.80
CA LEU A 182 17.40 3.08 17.84
C LEU A 182 17.18 2.61 16.39
N SER A 183 16.42 1.55 16.20
CA SER A 183 16.04 1.05 14.87
C SER A 183 14.80 1.73 14.30
N GLN A 184 14.09 2.47 15.12
CA GLN A 184 12.94 3.25 14.68
C GLN A 184 13.41 4.61 14.15
N ASP A 185 12.60 5.16 13.26
CA ASP A 185 12.88 6.47 12.67
C ASP A 185 13.06 7.57 13.73
N ALA A 186 13.85 8.57 13.39
CA ALA A 186 14.22 9.72 14.23
C ALA A 186 13.04 10.64 14.60
N SER A 187 11.83 10.18 14.54
CA SER A 187 10.61 10.87 14.94
C SER A 187 10.39 10.93 16.47
N THR A 188 11.37 10.51 17.25
CA THR A 188 11.36 10.61 18.72
C THR A 188 12.14 11.78 19.24
#